data_9b808c0fa5abb3b9ffc6c51fe6ba759d
#
_entry.id   9b808c0fa5abb3b9ffc6c51fe6ba759d
#
_cell.length_a   1.000
_cell.length_b   1.000
_cell.length_c   1.000
_cell.angle_alpha   90.00
_cell.angle_beta   90.00
_cell.angle_gamma   90.00
#
_symmetry.space_group_name_H-M   'P 1'
#
loop_
_entity.id
_entity.type
_entity.pdbx_description
1 polymer ?
#
loop_
_entity_poly.entity_id
_entity_poly.type
_entity_poly.pdbx_seq_one_letter_code
_entity_poly.pdbx_strand_id
1 'polypeptide(L)'
;MRGIPRQAVHQNTPIKGTDKRARDIAMNSICPWNSDMYGVDVSLPEGQLYYDSLLELYASWGVDFIKVDDIGDSKIYGDAHKAEIKAIRRAIDRSGREIVLSLSPGPAALKNGSFFQNHANMWRLTDDFWDHWGALYAMFDRAAEWAPFVRPGNWPDCDMLPLGHIGIRAVDGGGGDSWTRFTEDEQYLLMSLWTIFQSPLMFGGTLPDIDPFTLRLLTNTEVLEMYRRIHTKKEFYRDQEWIIWEALSDTAVYYAIFNVSDQTQTIPKSIAALLPIKSGTELWQQKEQTIADAEVPTHGVLLLKSPLQ
;
A
#
# COMPACT_ATOMS: atom_id res chain seq x y z
N MET A 1 16.74 3.03 0.96
CA MET A 1 17.35 2.91 -0.39
C MET A 1 18.01 1.56 -0.53
N ARG A 2 17.91 0.92 -1.71
CA ARG A 2 18.72 -0.27 -2.02
C ARG A 2 20.20 0.10 -2.18
N GLY A 3 21.06 -0.91 -2.15
CA GLY A 3 22.45 -0.74 -2.55
C GLY A 3 23.43 -0.56 -1.41
N ILE A 4 24.62 -0.05 -1.75
CA ILE A 4 25.71 0.20 -0.83
C ILE A 4 26.03 1.69 -0.78
N PRO A 5 26.22 2.29 0.43
CA PRO A 5 26.48 3.72 0.56
C PRO A 5 27.75 4.14 -0.21
N ARG A 6 27.68 5.23 -0.97
CA ARG A 6 28.83 5.81 -1.68
C ARG A 6 29.99 6.07 -0.75
N GLN A 7 29.72 6.52 0.48
CA GLN A 7 30.75 6.73 1.48
C GLN A 7 31.50 5.44 1.82
N ALA A 8 30.79 4.31 1.95
CA ALA A 8 31.43 3.01 2.21
C ALA A 8 32.37 2.60 1.06
N VAL A 9 31.97 2.88 -0.19
CA VAL A 9 32.81 2.65 -1.38
C VAL A 9 34.05 3.53 -1.36
N HIS A 10 33.89 4.83 -1.08
CA HIS A 10 35.02 5.77 -0.99
C HIS A 10 35.98 5.45 0.15
N GLN A 11 35.50 5.01 1.29
CA GLN A 11 36.30 4.60 2.45
C GLN A 11 36.88 3.22 2.31
N ASN A 12 36.60 2.53 1.21
CA ASN A 12 37.10 1.18 0.95
C ASN A 12 36.74 0.18 2.06
N THR A 13 35.49 0.27 2.55
CA THR A 13 34.98 -0.56 3.65
C THR A 13 35.06 -2.04 3.32
N PRO A 14 35.55 -2.91 4.23
CA PRO A 14 35.60 -4.35 3.99
C PRO A 14 34.23 -4.99 3.97
N ILE A 15 34.05 -6.03 3.16
CA ILE A 15 32.85 -6.89 3.18
C ILE A 15 33.10 -8.03 4.18
N LYS A 16 32.18 -8.18 5.14
CA LYS A 16 32.30 -9.19 6.22
C LYS A 16 32.51 -10.60 5.64
N GLY A 17 33.51 -11.29 6.15
CA GLY A 17 33.77 -12.68 5.77
C GLY A 17 34.53 -12.86 4.44
N THR A 18 35.05 -11.79 3.85
CA THR A 18 35.81 -11.83 2.58
C THR A 18 37.02 -10.92 2.61
N ASP A 19 37.90 -11.05 1.62
CA ASP A 19 39.01 -10.11 1.34
C ASP A 19 38.57 -8.92 0.48
N LYS A 20 37.30 -8.91 -0.01
CA LYS A 20 36.76 -7.88 -0.88
C LYS A 20 36.31 -6.63 -0.11
N ARG A 21 36.19 -5.56 -0.88
CA ARG A 21 35.80 -4.24 -0.38
C ARG A 21 34.51 -3.77 -1.04
N ALA A 22 33.87 -2.79 -0.44
CA ALA A 22 32.62 -2.19 -0.94
C ALA A 22 32.70 -1.80 -2.43
N ARG A 23 33.84 -1.26 -2.88
CA ARG A 23 34.06 -0.89 -4.28
C ARG A 23 34.11 -2.08 -5.25
N ASP A 24 34.44 -3.28 -4.78
CA ASP A 24 34.59 -4.47 -5.63
C ASP A 24 33.21 -5.05 -6.00
N ILE A 25 32.17 -4.69 -5.26
CA ILE A 25 30.77 -5.12 -5.48
C ILE A 25 29.83 -3.97 -5.87
N ALA A 26 30.32 -2.72 -5.88
CA ALA A 26 29.51 -1.57 -6.25
C ALA A 26 29.27 -1.51 -7.76
N MET A 27 28.01 -1.31 -8.16
CA MET A 27 27.61 -1.12 -9.55
C MET A 27 27.24 0.35 -9.79
N ASN A 28 27.52 0.84 -11.00
CA ASN A 28 27.03 2.16 -11.44
C ASN A 28 25.52 2.13 -11.77
N SER A 29 24.74 1.67 -10.80
CA SER A 29 23.28 1.71 -10.83
C SER A 29 22.84 2.60 -9.68
N ILE A 30 22.73 3.90 -9.96
CA ILE A 30 22.48 4.95 -8.98
C ILE A 30 21.00 5.33 -9.06
N CYS A 31 20.38 5.55 -7.90
CA CYS A 31 19.00 6.05 -7.83
C CYS A 31 18.88 7.41 -8.51
N PRO A 32 17.94 7.59 -9.46
CA PRO A 32 17.79 8.85 -10.21
C PRO A 32 17.41 10.06 -9.35
N TRP A 33 16.74 9.86 -8.22
CA TRP A 33 16.30 10.94 -7.32
C TRP A 33 17.14 11.09 -6.04
N ASN A 34 18.03 10.13 -5.76
CA ASN A 34 18.94 10.20 -4.61
C ASN A 34 20.24 9.44 -4.91
N SER A 35 21.32 10.16 -5.06
CA SER A 35 22.61 9.62 -5.51
C SER A 35 23.48 9.04 -4.39
N ASP A 36 22.97 8.82 -3.19
CA ASP A 36 23.76 8.42 -2.02
C ASP A 36 24.26 6.97 -2.05
N MET A 37 23.65 6.13 -2.91
CA MET A 37 23.87 4.70 -2.97
C MET A 37 24.33 4.28 -4.37
N TYR A 38 25.20 3.26 -4.41
CA TYR A 38 25.47 2.46 -5.61
C TYR A 38 24.65 1.17 -5.55
N GLY A 39 24.26 0.62 -6.70
CA GLY A 39 23.74 -0.75 -6.75
C GLY A 39 24.78 -1.77 -6.28
N VAL A 40 24.31 -2.96 -5.93
CA VAL A 40 25.19 -4.07 -5.51
C VAL A 40 25.21 -5.13 -6.59
N ASP A 41 26.40 -5.55 -7.01
CA ASP A 41 26.57 -6.70 -7.90
C ASP A 41 26.35 -7.99 -7.11
N VAL A 42 25.11 -8.44 -7.11
CA VAL A 42 24.71 -9.71 -6.46
C VAL A 42 24.93 -10.94 -7.34
N SER A 43 25.54 -10.78 -8.52
CA SER A 43 26.08 -11.91 -9.29
C SER A 43 27.37 -12.44 -8.66
N LEU A 44 28.05 -11.60 -7.87
CA LEU A 44 29.19 -11.96 -7.07
C LEU A 44 28.74 -12.53 -5.70
N PRO A 45 29.36 -13.59 -5.20
CA PRO A 45 29.08 -14.12 -3.86
C PRO A 45 29.17 -13.05 -2.76
N GLU A 46 30.11 -12.13 -2.89
CA GLU A 46 30.35 -11.06 -1.94
C GLU A 46 29.23 -10.04 -1.88
N GLY A 47 28.51 -9.84 -3.00
CA GLY A 47 27.29 -9.03 -3.01
C GLY A 47 26.18 -9.62 -2.14
N GLN A 48 26.04 -10.95 -2.15
CA GLN A 48 25.12 -11.63 -1.24
C GLN A 48 25.59 -11.52 0.21
N LEU A 49 26.89 -11.74 0.48
CA LEU A 49 27.45 -11.63 1.84
C LEU A 49 27.31 -10.21 2.43
N TYR A 50 27.37 -9.19 1.58
CA TYR A 50 27.07 -7.82 2.00
C TYR A 50 25.63 -7.70 2.54
N TYR A 51 24.61 -8.16 1.79
CA TYR A 51 23.24 -8.13 2.26
C TYR A 51 23.02 -9.04 3.46
N ASP A 52 23.65 -10.22 3.50
CA ASP A 52 23.58 -11.12 4.65
C ASP A 52 24.06 -10.42 5.93
N SER A 53 25.21 -9.73 5.87
CA SER A 53 25.77 -9.00 7.00
C SER A 53 24.90 -7.81 7.45
N LEU A 54 24.25 -7.13 6.51
CA LEU A 54 23.36 -6.01 6.78
C LEU A 54 22.07 -6.48 7.47
N LEU A 55 21.45 -7.53 6.97
CA LEU A 55 20.23 -8.09 7.55
C LEU A 55 20.50 -8.80 8.88
N GLU A 56 21.66 -9.42 9.06
CA GLU A 56 22.10 -9.94 10.36
C GLU A 56 22.19 -8.80 11.41
N LEU A 57 22.74 -7.64 11.02
CA LEU A 57 22.81 -6.46 11.88
C LEU A 57 21.42 -5.96 12.24
N TYR A 58 20.51 -5.82 11.27
CA TYR A 58 19.15 -5.37 11.52
C TYR A 58 18.37 -6.36 12.40
N ALA A 59 18.56 -7.66 12.17
CA ALA A 59 17.98 -8.69 13.03
C ALA A 59 18.49 -8.58 14.47
N SER A 60 19.79 -8.31 14.66
CA SER A 60 20.39 -8.10 15.99
C SER A 60 19.84 -6.87 16.72
N TRP A 61 19.36 -5.87 15.99
CA TRP A 61 18.70 -4.68 16.53
C TRP A 61 17.20 -4.90 16.81
N GLY A 62 16.65 -6.06 16.44
CA GLY A 62 15.25 -6.37 16.64
C GLY A 62 14.34 -5.72 15.59
N VAL A 63 14.82 -5.41 14.38
CA VAL A 63 14.03 -4.85 13.29
C VAL A 63 13.07 -5.92 12.76
N ASP A 64 11.77 -5.59 12.65
CA ASP A 64 10.70 -6.48 12.16
C ASP A 64 10.16 -6.08 10.78
N PHE A 65 10.45 -4.86 10.33
CA PHE A 65 9.95 -4.32 9.08
C PHE A 65 11.01 -3.46 8.41
N ILE A 66 11.24 -3.68 7.12
CA ILE A 66 12.08 -2.82 6.28
C ILE A 66 11.33 -2.41 5.02
N LYS A 67 11.38 -1.13 4.71
CA LYS A 67 11.00 -0.61 3.39
C LYS A 67 12.26 -0.28 2.62
N VAL A 68 12.37 -0.85 1.41
CA VAL A 68 13.50 -0.61 0.51
C VAL A 68 13.00 0.18 -0.67
N ASP A 69 13.52 1.38 -0.83
CA ASP A 69 13.23 2.25 -1.96
C ASP A 69 14.24 2.09 -3.08
N ASP A 70 13.95 2.62 -4.29
CA ASP A 70 14.74 2.47 -5.51
C ASP A 70 14.94 0.99 -5.92
N ILE A 71 13.97 0.12 -5.65
CA ILE A 71 14.10 -1.32 -5.92
C ILE A 71 12.90 -1.92 -6.67
N GLY A 72 11.71 -1.35 -6.48
CA GLY A 72 10.50 -1.75 -7.18
C GLY A 72 10.49 -1.32 -8.66
N ASP A 73 9.39 -1.60 -9.35
CA ASP A 73 9.15 -1.01 -10.68
C ASP A 73 9.04 0.52 -10.56
N SER A 74 9.46 1.24 -11.60
CA SER A 74 9.48 2.70 -11.59
C SER A 74 9.15 3.27 -12.96
N LYS A 75 8.42 4.39 -12.97
CA LYS A 75 8.20 5.18 -14.21
C LYS A 75 9.50 5.77 -14.75
N ILE A 76 10.52 5.94 -13.92
CA ILE A 76 11.78 6.59 -14.27
C ILE A 76 12.76 5.62 -14.92
N TYR A 77 12.88 4.38 -14.40
CA TYR A 77 13.86 3.41 -14.92
C TYR A 77 13.23 2.08 -15.39
N GLY A 78 11.94 1.88 -15.22
CA GLY A 78 11.21 0.68 -15.68
C GLY A 78 11.20 -0.48 -14.68
N ASP A 79 11.75 -1.64 -15.08
CA ASP A 79 11.61 -2.89 -14.32
C ASP A 79 12.35 -2.87 -12.96
N ALA A 80 11.77 -3.58 -11.98
CA ALA A 80 12.32 -3.77 -10.66
C ALA A 80 13.72 -4.42 -10.67
N HIS A 81 14.53 -4.10 -9.67
CA HIS A 81 15.86 -4.67 -9.44
C HIS A 81 15.78 -6.09 -8.85
N LYS A 82 15.24 -7.02 -9.63
CA LYS A 82 14.86 -8.38 -9.20
C LYS A 82 16.00 -9.18 -8.57
N ALA A 83 17.23 -8.98 -9.05
CA ALA A 83 18.41 -9.67 -8.50
C ALA A 83 18.70 -9.24 -7.06
N GLU A 84 18.64 -7.92 -6.79
CA GLU A 84 18.83 -7.37 -5.45
C GLU A 84 17.67 -7.71 -4.51
N ILE A 85 16.40 -7.70 -5.01
CA ILE A 85 15.23 -8.16 -4.24
C ILE A 85 15.43 -9.60 -3.76
N LYS A 86 15.87 -10.49 -4.66
CA LYS A 86 16.18 -11.89 -4.29
C LYS A 86 17.29 -12.00 -3.26
N ALA A 87 18.33 -11.18 -3.39
CA ALA A 87 19.45 -11.19 -2.46
C ALA A 87 19.02 -10.70 -1.06
N ILE A 88 18.23 -9.63 -0.98
CA ILE A 88 17.68 -9.12 0.28
C ILE A 88 16.74 -10.15 0.91
N ARG A 89 15.83 -10.77 0.13
CA ARG A 89 14.95 -11.81 0.67
C ARG A 89 15.73 -12.99 1.25
N ARG A 90 16.73 -13.49 0.53
CA ARG A 90 17.64 -14.56 1.05
C ARG A 90 18.38 -14.14 2.31
N ALA A 91 18.81 -12.89 2.38
CA ALA A 91 19.50 -12.37 3.55
C ALA A 91 18.57 -12.30 4.77
N ILE A 92 17.31 -11.89 4.59
CA ILE A 92 16.27 -11.94 5.63
C ILE A 92 16.08 -13.38 6.10
N ASP A 93 15.90 -14.33 5.20
CA ASP A 93 15.68 -15.74 5.55
C ASP A 93 16.86 -16.33 6.33
N ARG A 94 18.10 -15.96 5.97
CA ARG A 94 19.34 -16.38 6.66
C ARG A 94 19.54 -15.73 8.01
N SER A 95 18.99 -14.54 8.23
CA SER A 95 19.13 -13.82 9.50
C SER A 95 18.45 -14.53 10.69
N GLY A 96 17.53 -15.46 10.38
CA GLY A 96 16.75 -16.18 11.37
C GLY A 96 15.66 -15.35 12.05
N ARG A 97 15.43 -14.09 11.62
CA ARG A 97 14.37 -13.22 12.09
C ARG A 97 13.29 -13.01 11.02
N GLU A 98 12.04 -13.06 11.41
CA GLU A 98 10.92 -12.71 10.54
C GLU A 98 10.89 -11.19 10.33
N ILE A 99 11.35 -10.74 9.14
CA ILE A 99 11.35 -9.32 8.76
C ILE A 99 10.45 -9.14 7.55
N VAL A 100 9.44 -8.28 7.68
CA VAL A 100 8.57 -7.87 6.58
C VAL A 100 9.37 -7.04 5.58
N LEU A 101 9.36 -7.43 4.31
CA LEU A 101 10.00 -6.71 3.21
C LEU A 101 8.97 -5.94 2.40
N SER A 102 9.06 -4.62 2.42
CA SER A 102 8.28 -3.70 1.60
C SER A 102 9.14 -3.09 0.50
N LEU A 103 8.61 -3.05 -0.73
CA LEU A 103 9.31 -2.56 -1.91
C LEU A 103 8.67 -1.27 -2.43
N SER A 104 9.51 -0.28 -2.75
CA SER A 104 9.13 0.94 -3.44
C SER A 104 10.22 1.34 -4.47
N PRO A 105 9.98 2.27 -5.39
CA PRO A 105 8.72 2.94 -5.65
C PRO A 105 7.73 2.05 -6.40
N GLY A 106 6.69 2.66 -6.98
CA GLY A 106 5.75 2.10 -7.94
C GLY A 106 5.74 2.92 -9.24
N PRO A 107 4.79 2.63 -10.10
CA PRO A 107 3.76 1.60 -10.00
C PRO A 107 4.27 0.20 -10.33
N ALA A 108 3.96 -0.76 -9.47
CA ALA A 108 4.26 -2.16 -9.75
C ALA A 108 3.61 -2.61 -11.06
N ALA A 109 4.37 -3.32 -11.88
CA ALA A 109 3.85 -3.89 -13.12
C ALA A 109 3.20 -5.25 -12.84
N LEU A 110 1.96 -5.45 -13.28
CA LEU A 110 1.17 -6.65 -13.03
C LEU A 110 1.89 -7.95 -13.47
N LYS A 111 2.67 -7.88 -14.56
CA LYS A 111 3.54 -8.99 -15.02
C LYS A 111 4.52 -9.51 -13.96
N ASN A 112 4.83 -8.68 -12.96
CA ASN A 112 5.76 -8.99 -11.86
C ASN A 112 5.05 -9.49 -10.60
N GLY A 113 3.72 -9.61 -10.59
CA GLY A 113 2.93 -9.97 -9.42
C GLY A 113 3.38 -11.27 -8.74
N SER A 114 3.51 -12.36 -9.51
CA SER A 114 4.01 -13.64 -8.96
C SER A 114 5.45 -13.55 -8.45
N PHE A 115 6.28 -12.71 -9.06
CA PHE A 115 7.63 -12.47 -8.57
C PHE A 115 7.60 -11.78 -7.19
N PHE A 116 6.79 -10.74 -7.03
CA PHE A 116 6.66 -10.02 -5.75
C PHE A 116 6.07 -10.93 -4.68
N GLN A 117 5.04 -11.72 -4.98
CA GLN A 117 4.47 -12.68 -4.04
C GLN A 117 5.50 -13.68 -3.49
N ASN A 118 6.51 -14.05 -4.28
CA ASN A 118 7.51 -15.02 -3.88
C ASN A 118 8.71 -14.40 -3.15
N HIS A 119 8.90 -13.07 -3.23
CA HIS A 119 10.14 -12.45 -2.75
C HIS A 119 9.92 -11.26 -1.82
N ALA A 120 8.69 -10.76 -1.70
CA ALA A 120 8.36 -9.61 -0.86
C ALA A 120 7.05 -9.84 -0.11
N ASN A 121 6.79 -9.02 0.90
CA ASN A 121 5.54 -9.01 1.65
C ASN A 121 4.65 -7.85 1.21
N MET A 122 5.24 -6.73 0.80
CA MET A 122 4.54 -5.54 0.32
C MET A 122 5.24 -4.99 -0.92
N TRP A 123 4.48 -4.36 -1.80
CA TRP A 123 4.99 -3.64 -2.98
C TRP A 123 4.02 -2.56 -3.42
N ARG A 124 4.55 -1.40 -3.79
CA ARG A 124 3.78 -0.22 -4.16
C ARG A 124 3.05 -0.39 -5.49
N LEU A 125 1.76 -0.12 -5.48
CA LEU A 125 0.91 -0.18 -6.67
C LEU A 125 0.94 1.10 -7.50
N THR A 126 1.36 2.19 -6.89
CA THR A 126 1.41 3.52 -7.49
C THR A 126 2.72 4.20 -7.18
N ASP A 127 2.99 5.29 -7.85
CA ASP A 127 3.94 6.32 -7.42
C ASP A 127 3.48 6.95 -6.11
N ASP A 128 4.13 7.97 -5.60
CA ASP A 128 3.73 8.61 -4.34
C ASP A 128 2.27 9.07 -4.42
N PHE A 129 1.48 8.57 -3.48
CA PHE A 129 0.05 8.86 -3.39
C PHE A 129 -0.17 10.11 -2.51
N TRP A 130 -0.76 11.13 -3.09
CA TRP A 130 -1.08 12.37 -2.41
C TRP A 130 -2.59 12.67 -2.48
N ASP A 131 -3.03 13.63 -1.67
CA ASP A 131 -4.40 14.01 -1.37
C ASP A 131 -5.08 14.78 -2.52
N HIS A 132 -5.29 14.14 -3.65
CA HIS A 132 -6.10 14.69 -4.74
C HIS A 132 -6.97 13.61 -5.39
N TRP A 133 -8.18 13.99 -5.76
CA TRP A 133 -9.21 13.08 -6.29
C TRP A 133 -8.72 12.21 -7.46
N GLY A 134 -8.00 12.78 -8.41
CA GLY A 134 -7.53 12.01 -9.57
C GLY A 134 -6.62 10.83 -9.21
N ALA A 135 -5.79 10.95 -8.14
CA ALA A 135 -4.99 9.82 -7.64
C ALA A 135 -5.87 8.79 -6.96
N LEU A 136 -6.85 9.24 -6.16
CA LEU A 136 -7.79 8.35 -5.47
C LEU A 136 -8.67 7.59 -6.47
N TYR A 137 -9.20 8.25 -7.48
CA TYR A 137 -9.98 7.61 -8.53
C TYR A 137 -9.16 6.58 -9.32
N ALA A 138 -7.93 6.90 -9.69
CA ALA A 138 -7.04 5.97 -10.39
C ALA A 138 -6.68 4.73 -9.55
N MET A 139 -6.81 4.78 -8.24
CA MET A 139 -6.53 3.65 -7.37
C MET A 139 -7.58 2.53 -7.50
N PHE A 140 -8.81 2.83 -7.91
CA PHE A 140 -9.81 1.80 -8.18
C PHE A 140 -9.33 0.80 -9.24
N ASP A 141 -8.73 1.28 -10.33
CA ASP A 141 -8.18 0.41 -11.38
C ASP A 141 -7.05 -0.46 -10.83
N ARG A 142 -6.13 0.14 -10.06
CA ARG A 142 -5.03 -0.56 -9.42
C ARG A 142 -5.52 -1.63 -8.46
N ALA A 143 -6.46 -1.27 -7.59
CA ALA A 143 -7.03 -2.20 -6.63
C ALA A 143 -7.73 -3.39 -7.33
N ALA A 144 -8.51 -3.14 -8.39
CA ALA A 144 -9.19 -4.19 -9.14
C ALA A 144 -8.19 -5.16 -9.80
N GLU A 145 -7.13 -4.64 -10.46
CA GLU A 145 -6.09 -5.45 -11.08
C GLU A 145 -5.31 -6.30 -10.07
N TRP A 146 -5.04 -5.75 -8.88
CA TRP A 146 -4.18 -6.38 -7.88
C TRP A 146 -4.91 -7.19 -6.81
N ALA A 147 -6.24 -7.11 -6.73
CA ALA A 147 -7.03 -7.89 -5.76
C ALA A 147 -6.71 -9.40 -5.75
N PRO A 148 -6.46 -10.07 -6.89
CA PRO A 148 -6.08 -11.49 -6.90
C PRO A 148 -4.74 -11.81 -6.24
N PHE A 149 -3.88 -10.81 -6.03
CA PHE A 149 -2.55 -10.98 -5.42
C PHE A 149 -2.55 -10.74 -3.91
N VAL A 150 -3.64 -10.24 -3.35
CA VAL A 150 -3.76 -10.02 -1.90
C VAL A 150 -4.05 -11.35 -1.20
N ARG A 151 -3.17 -11.74 -0.29
CA ARG A 151 -3.32 -12.92 0.57
C ARG A 151 -2.49 -12.76 1.84
N PRO A 152 -2.69 -13.58 2.89
CA PRO A 152 -1.83 -13.56 4.06
C PRO A 152 -0.34 -13.62 3.69
N GLY A 153 0.44 -12.65 4.17
CA GLY A 153 1.86 -12.51 3.87
C GLY A 153 2.20 -11.74 2.58
N ASN A 154 1.20 -11.37 1.76
CA ASN A 154 1.39 -10.59 0.55
C ASN A 154 0.34 -9.47 0.44
N TRP A 155 0.80 -8.23 0.52
CA TRP A 155 -0.03 -7.04 0.52
C TRP A 155 0.41 -6.03 -0.54
N PRO A 156 -0.24 -6.03 -1.71
CA PRO A 156 -0.14 -4.91 -2.65
C PRO A 156 -0.53 -3.61 -1.93
N ASP A 157 0.35 -2.61 -2.02
CA ASP A 157 0.33 -1.40 -1.20
C ASP A 157 -0.14 -0.20 -2.00
N CYS A 158 -1.32 0.32 -1.67
CA CYS A 158 -1.88 1.54 -2.27
C CYS A 158 -1.19 2.82 -1.78
N ASP A 159 -0.12 2.69 -1.01
CA ASP A 159 0.64 3.76 -0.37
C ASP A 159 -0.03 4.36 0.88
N MET A 160 0.52 5.47 1.35
CA MET A 160 0.10 6.12 2.59
C MET A 160 -1.35 6.60 2.55
N LEU A 161 -1.90 6.80 3.75
CA LEU A 161 -3.16 7.52 3.98
C LEU A 161 -2.82 8.99 4.27
N PRO A 162 -2.91 9.91 3.30
CA PRO A 162 -2.59 11.33 3.49
C PRO A 162 -3.77 12.06 4.15
N LEU A 163 -4.02 11.75 5.43
CA LEU A 163 -5.14 12.22 6.23
C LEU A 163 -4.65 13.13 7.37
N GLY A 164 -5.50 14.04 7.82
CA GLY A 164 -5.18 14.99 8.86
C GLY A 164 -4.09 16.00 8.43
N HIS A 165 -3.17 16.32 9.32
CA HIS A 165 -2.04 17.22 9.07
C HIS A 165 -0.89 16.46 8.40
N ILE A 166 -0.55 16.83 7.17
CA ILE A 166 0.38 16.12 6.30
C ILE A 166 1.52 17.02 5.81
N GLY A 167 2.57 16.42 5.31
CA GLY A 167 3.60 17.12 4.53
C GLY A 167 4.55 18.01 5.32
N ILE A 168 4.60 17.96 6.65
CA ILE A 168 5.44 18.82 7.51
C ILE A 168 6.91 18.86 7.05
N ARG A 169 7.42 17.80 6.44
CA ARG A 169 8.80 17.71 5.94
C ARG A 169 8.90 17.25 4.48
N ALA A 170 7.82 17.35 3.73
CA ALA A 170 7.76 16.87 2.34
C ALA A 170 8.22 17.93 1.32
N VAL A 171 9.21 18.74 1.67
CA VAL A 171 9.74 19.84 0.79
C VAL A 171 10.24 19.28 -0.55
N ASP A 172 10.74 18.03 -0.58
CA ASP A 172 11.31 17.42 -1.77
C ASP A 172 10.32 16.46 -2.48
N GLY A 173 9.19 16.14 -1.84
CA GLY A 173 8.21 15.14 -2.32
C GLY A 173 6.97 15.71 -3.01
N GLY A 174 6.96 17.03 -3.31
CA GLY A 174 5.81 17.69 -3.94
C GLY A 174 4.64 17.98 -3.00
N GLY A 175 4.73 17.59 -1.73
CA GLY A 175 3.83 18.01 -0.66
C GLY A 175 4.36 19.22 0.07
N GLY A 176 3.49 19.95 0.75
CA GLY A 176 3.84 21.03 1.66
C GLY A 176 3.12 20.83 2.98
N ASP A 177 3.59 21.50 4.04
CA ASP A 177 2.93 21.53 5.33
C ASP A 177 1.48 22.03 5.16
N SER A 178 0.52 21.14 5.33
CA SER A 178 -0.91 21.41 5.08
C SER A 178 -1.82 20.37 5.74
N TRP A 179 -3.07 20.71 5.90
CA TRP A 179 -4.11 19.71 6.15
C TRP A 179 -4.52 19.04 4.84
N THR A 180 -4.94 17.77 4.94
CA THR A 180 -5.41 17.02 3.78
C THR A 180 -6.46 17.81 3.00
N ARG A 181 -6.35 17.79 1.68
CA ARG A 181 -7.31 18.44 0.76
C ARG A 181 -8.51 17.56 0.44
N PHE A 182 -8.48 16.30 0.83
CA PHE A 182 -9.65 15.43 0.69
C PHE A 182 -10.80 15.95 1.54
N THR A 183 -12.00 16.01 0.96
CA THR A 183 -13.23 16.23 1.72
C THR A 183 -13.45 15.09 2.71
N GLU A 184 -14.34 15.27 3.69
CA GLU A 184 -14.68 14.18 4.62
C GLU A 184 -15.22 12.96 3.87
N ASP A 185 -16.04 13.16 2.82
CA ASP A 185 -16.60 12.07 2.01
C ASP A 185 -15.51 11.33 1.24
N GLU A 186 -14.54 12.05 0.65
CA GLU A 186 -13.37 11.44 0.01
C GLU A 186 -12.49 10.66 1.00
N GLN A 187 -12.38 11.12 2.24
CA GLN A 187 -11.65 10.41 3.29
C GLN A 187 -12.37 9.11 3.71
N TYR A 188 -13.71 9.12 3.81
CA TYR A 188 -14.49 7.90 4.01
C TYR A 188 -14.33 6.93 2.83
N LEU A 189 -14.38 7.45 1.60
CA LEU A 189 -14.17 6.65 0.38
C LEU A 189 -12.77 6.02 0.36
N LEU A 190 -11.72 6.82 0.61
CA LEU A 190 -10.33 6.37 0.70
C LEU A 190 -10.17 5.21 1.69
N MET A 191 -10.60 5.41 2.94
CA MET A 191 -10.51 4.38 3.97
C MET A 191 -11.31 3.13 3.63
N SER A 192 -12.50 3.28 3.00
CA SER A 192 -13.31 2.15 2.58
C SER A 192 -12.63 1.35 1.47
N LEU A 193 -12.00 2.01 0.49
CA LEU A 193 -11.27 1.33 -0.58
C LEU A 193 -10.04 0.61 -0.03
N TRP A 194 -9.19 1.27 0.78
CA TRP A 194 -8.01 0.64 1.37
C TRP A 194 -8.37 -0.57 2.23
N THR A 195 -9.44 -0.46 3.01
CA THR A 195 -9.84 -1.55 3.92
C THR A 195 -10.51 -2.71 3.20
N ILE A 196 -11.40 -2.47 2.23
CA ILE A 196 -12.06 -3.57 1.51
C ILE A 196 -11.11 -4.28 0.54
N PHE A 197 -10.16 -3.56 -0.05
CA PHE A 197 -9.08 -4.11 -0.86
C PHE A 197 -8.04 -4.85 -0.01
N GLN A 198 -7.89 -4.49 1.27
CA GLN A 198 -6.85 -4.91 2.21
C GLN A 198 -5.45 -4.38 1.86
N SER A 199 -5.36 -3.11 1.44
CA SER A 199 -4.07 -2.40 1.44
C SER A 199 -3.55 -2.24 2.85
N PRO A 200 -2.23 -2.27 3.08
CA PRO A 200 -1.65 -1.83 4.35
C PRO A 200 -2.11 -0.42 4.72
N LEU A 201 -2.46 -0.23 5.99
CA LEU A 201 -2.90 1.07 6.51
C LEU A 201 -1.68 1.84 7.06
N MET A 202 -1.01 2.58 6.20
CA MET A 202 0.18 3.37 6.53
C MET A 202 -0.21 4.84 6.66
N PHE A 203 -0.42 5.31 7.90
CA PHE A 203 -0.81 6.69 8.15
C PHE A 203 0.29 7.67 7.75
N GLY A 204 -0.05 8.60 6.87
CA GLY A 204 0.87 9.61 6.32
C GLY A 204 0.79 10.97 7.00
N GLY A 205 -0.09 11.12 7.99
CA GLY A 205 -0.26 12.35 8.75
C GLY A 205 0.56 12.40 10.05
N THR A 206 0.45 13.51 10.75
CA THR A 206 1.16 13.79 12.00
C THR A 206 0.32 13.36 13.21
N LEU A 207 0.75 12.32 13.93
CA LEU A 207 0.03 11.80 15.10
C LEU A 207 -0.11 12.78 16.26
N PRO A 208 0.88 13.63 16.60
CA PRO A 208 0.78 14.53 17.75
C PRO A 208 -0.34 15.57 17.68
N ASP A 209 -0.78 15.95 16.48
CA ASP A 209 -1.85 16.93 16.24
C ASP A 209 -3.01 16.40 15.42
N ILE A 210 -3.24 15.08 15.53
CA ILE A 210 -4.36 14.42 14.85
C ILE A 210 -5.70 15.04 15.27
N ASP A 211 -6.51 15.43 14.28
CA ASP A 211 -7.83 15.99 14.53
C ASP A 211 -8.85 14.90 14.90
N PRO A 212 -9.98 15.30 15.57
CA PRO A 212 -10.98 14.34 16.02
C PRO A 212 -11.66 13.55 14.91
N PHE A 213 -11.80 14.10 13.68
CA PHE A 213 -12.40 13.39 12.57
C PHE A 213 -11.44 12.29 12.06
N THR A 214 -10.20 12.64 11.79
CA THR A 214 -9.16 11.68 11.37
C THR A 214 -8.99 10.57 12.41
N LEU A 215 -8.99 10.89 13.71
CA LEU A 215 -8.90 9.90 14.76
C LEU A 215 -10.09 8.93 14.72
N ARG A 216 -11.33 9.42 14.59
CA ARG A 216 -12.52 8.55 14.47
C ARG A 216 -12.44 7.65 13.23
N LEU A 217 -11.96 8.20 12.11
CA LEU A 217 -11.79 7.45 10.86
C LEU A 217 -10.82 6.27 11.03
N LEU A 218 -9.65 6.54 11.62
CA LEU A 218 -8.59 5.54 11.82
C LEU A 218 -8.90 4.53 12.92
N THR A 219 -9.82 4.82 13.82
CA THR A 219 -10.15 3.97 14.97
C THR A 219 -11.54 3.36 14.91
N ASN A 220 -12.26 3.44 13.78
CA ASN A 220 -13.56 2.80 13.62
C ASN A 220 -13.41 1.27 13.72
N THR A 221 -13.92 0.70 14.81
CA THR A 221 -13.74 -0.72 15.12
C THR A 221 -14.43 -1.66 14.15
N GLU A 222 -15.60 -1.28 13.59
CA GLU A 222 -16.34 -2.10 12.64
C GLU A 222 -15.61 -2.19 11.28
N VAL A 223 -15.06 -1.08 10.81
CA VAL A 223 -14.28 -1.03 9.56
C VAL A 223 -12.95 -1.79 9.73
N LEU A 224 -12.27 -1.62 10.87
CA LEU A 224 -11.03 -2.34 11.15
C LEU A 224 -11.29 -3.85 11.36
N GLU A 225 -12.44 -4.23 11.90
CA GLU A 225 -12.81 -5.65 12.01
C GLU A 225 -13.12 -6.25 10.63
N MET A 226 -13.84 -5.56 9.75
CA MET A 226 -13.98 -5.94 8.35
C MET A 226 -12.61 -6.18 7.71
N TYR A 227 -11.71 -5.19 7.78
CA TYR A 227 -10.36 -5.26 7.23
C TYR A 227 -9.59 -6.53 7.66
N ARG A 228 -9.73 -6.92 8.92
CA ARG A 228 -9.04 -8.11 9.48
C ARG A 228 -9.69 -9.42 9.08
N ARG A 229 -11.02 -9.44 8.88
CA ARG A 229 -11.81 -10.66 8.72
C ARG A 229 -12.07 -11.09 7.29
N ILE A 230 -12.05 -10.17 6.35
CA ILE A 230 -12.32 -10.50 4.95
C ILE A 230 -11.20 -11.35 4.39
N HIS A 231 -11.58 -12.37 3.63
CA HIS A 231 -10.68 -13.31 2.95
C HIS A 231 -10.90 -13.36 1.44
N THR A 232 -12.06 -12.89 0.96
CA THR A 232 -12.38 -12.78 -0.46
C THR A 232 -12.86 -11.36 -0.75
N LYS A 233 -12.40 -10.78 -1.84
CA LYS A 233 -12.82 -9.46 -2.29
C LYS A 233 -12.63 -9.34 -3.79
N LYS A 234 -13.48 -8.50 -4.38
CA LYS A 234 -13.43 -8.18 -5.82
C LYS A 234 -14.20 -6.89 -6.08
N GLU A 235 -13.84 -6.23 -7.16
CA GLU A 235 -14.76 -5.28 -7.77
C GLU A 235 -15.94 -6.08 -8.35
N PHE A 236 -17.15 -5.75 -7.89
CA PHE A 236 -18.38 -6.45 -8.23
C PHE A 236 -19.08 -5.83 -9.45
N TYR A 237 -19.04 -4.48 -9.54
CA TYR A 237 -19.68 -3.72 -10.60
C TYR A 237 -18.96 -2.40 -10.81
N ARG A 238 -18.98 -1.90 -12.05
CA ARG A 238 -18.48 -0.55 -12.39
C ARG A 238 -19.25 0.00 -13.60
N ASP A 239 -19.61 1.27 -13.49
CA ASP A 239 -19.98 2.13 -14.62
C ASP A 239 -19.31 3.50 -14.51
N GLN A 240 -19.84 4.54 -15.14
CA GLN A 240 -19.25 5.89 -15.13
C GLN A 240 -19.45 6.64 -13.81
N GLU A 241 -20.44 6.27 -13.01
CA GLU A 241 -20.82 6.99 -11.79
C GLU A 241 -20.68 6.13 -10.52
N TRP A 242 -20.73 4.80 -10.66
CA TRP A 242 -20.76 3.85 -9.55
C TRP A 242 -19.72 2.78 -9.66
N ILE A 243 -19.02 2.54 -8.55
CA ILE A 243 -18.14 1.38 -8.40
C ILE A 243 -18.58 0.62 -7.15
N ILE A 244 -18.75 -0.71 -7.26
CA ILE A 244 -19.16 -1.55 -6.14
C ILE A 244 -18.11 -2.61 -5.90
N TRP A 245 -17.68 -2.70 -4.67
CA TRP A 245 -16.83 -3.78 -4.19
C TRP A 245 -17.61 -4.73 -3.29
N GLU A 246 -17.37 -6.02 -3.44
CA GLU A 246 -17.87 -7.09 -2.60
C GLU A 246 -16.70 -7.73 -1.84
N ALA A 247 -16.89 -7.98 -0.55
CA ALA A 247 -15.96 -8.76 0.24
C ALA A 247 -16.70 -9.73 1.16
N LEU A 248 -16.04 -10.86 1.48
CA LEU A 248 -16.59 -11.92 2.32
C LEU A 248 -15.67 -12.18 3.52
N SER A 249 -16.29 -12.38 4.67
CA SER A 249 -15.68 -13.02 5.85
C SER A 249 -16.41 -14.34 6.15
N ASP A 250 -16.01 -15.03 7.19
CA ASP A 250 -16.70 -16.29 7.60
C ASP A 250 -18.16 -16.08 8.03
N THR A 251 -18.54 -14.84 8.40
CA THR A 251 -19.85 -14.55 9.02
C THR A 251 -20.65 -13.47 8.32
N ALA A 252 -20.04 -12.72 7.41
CA ALA A 252 -20.69 -11.57 6.79
C ALA A 252 -20.22 -11.34 5.35
N VAL A 253 -21.10 -10.75 4.56
CA VAL A 253 -20.79 -10.11 3.28
C VAL A 253 -20.74 -8.60 3.47
N TYR A 254 -19.81 -7.97 2.78
CA TYR A 254 -19.63 -6.51 2.79
C TYR A 254 -19.77 -5.96 1.38
N TYR A 255 -20.44 -4.83 1.26
CA TYR A 255 -20.53 -4.07 0.02
C TYR A 255 -20.10 -2.63 0.26
N ALA A 256 -19.11 -2.18 -0.49
CA ALA A 256 -18.77 -0.77 -0.58
C ALA A 256 -19.31 -0.23 -1.91
N ILE A 257 -20.29 0.66 -1.82
CA ILE A 257 -20.95 1.29 -2.98
C ILE A 257 -20.42 2.72 -3.06
N PHE A 258 -19.53 2.94 -4.01
CA PHE A 258 -18.84 4.22 -4.22
C PHE A 258 -19.56 5.04 -5.28
N ASN A 259 -19.92 6.27 -4.95
CA ASN A 259 -20.31 7.29 -5.91
C ASN A 259 -19.05 8.03 -6.39
N VAL A 260 -18.69 7.84 -7.63
CA VAL A 260 -17.48 8.46 -8.22
C VAL A 260 -17.81 9.66 -9.10
N SER A 261 -19.06 10.10 -9.09
CA SER A 261 -19.51 11.29 -9.84
C SER A 261 -19.31 12.58 -9.04
N ASP A 262 -19.36 13.71 -9.74
CA ASP A 262 -19.23 15.06 -9.17
C ASP A 262 -20.52 15.58 -8.50
N GLN A 263 -21.48 14.70 -8.22
CA GLN A 263 -22.76 15.07 -7.61
C GLN A 263 -23.18 14.05 -6.55
N THR A 264 -23.83 14.52 -5.49
CA THR A 264 -24.56 13.65 -4.58
C THR A 264 -25.69 12.97 -5.33
N GLN A 265 -25.80 11.64 -5.22
CA GLN A 265 -26.80 10.85 -5.95
C GLN A 265 -27.49 9.85 -5.03
N THR A 266 -28.76 9.61 -5.33
CA THR A 266 -29.49 8.47 -4.77
C THR A 266 -29.12 7.20 -5.55
N ILE A 267 -28.88 6.09 -4.86
CA ILE A 267 -28.55 4.83 -5.50
C ILE A 267 -29.69 4.42 -6.43
N PRO A 268 -29.44 4.27 -7.74
CA PRO A 268 -30.45 3.87 -8.70
C PRO A 268 -31.04 2.49 -8.37
N LYS A 269 -32.33 2.29 -8.58
CA LYS A 269 -32.99 0.98 -8.38
C LYS A 269 -32.36 -0.14 -9.19
N SER A 270 -31.82 0.17 -10.37
CA SER A 270 -31.05 -0.76 -11.20
C SER A 270 -29.77 -1.24 -10.52
N ILE A 271 -29.06 -0.33 -9.86
CA ILE A 271 -27.85 -0.65 -9.08
C ILE A 271 -28.21 -1.45 -7.83
N ALA A 272 -29.21 -0.98 -7.07
CA ALA A 272 -29.70 -1.69 -5.87
C ALA A 272 -30.17 -3.13 -6.18
N ALA A 273 -30.75 -3.36 -7.37
CA ALA A 273 -31.22 -4.67 -7.80
C ALA A 273 -30.07 -5.66 -8.17
N LEU A 274 -28.86 -5.18 -8.41
CA LEU A 274 -27.69 -6.04 -8.66
C LEU A 274 -27.22 -6.74 -7.38
N LEU A 275 -27.52 -6.17 -6.22
CA LEU A 275 -27.02 -6.65 -4.94
C LEU A 275 -27.97 -7.71 -4.36
N PRO A 276 -27.44 -8.82 -3.81
CA PRO A 276 -28.27 -9.88 -3.20
C PRO A 276 -28.86 -9.47 -1.85
N ILE A 277 -28.45 -8.33 -1.30
CA ILE A 277 -28.97 -7.77 -0.06
C ILE A 277 -29.80 -6.50 -0.34
N LYS A 278 -30.76 -6.18 0.53
CA LYS A 278 -31.58 -4.95 0.43
C LYS A 278 -31.21 -3.90 1.48
N SER A 279 -30.62 -4.34 2.58
CA SER A 279 -30.16 -3.48 3.68
C SER A 279 -29.00 -4.14 4.40
N GLY A 280 -28.34 -3.38 5.26
CA GLY A 280 -27.31 -3.85 6.14
C GLY A 280 -26.90 -2.76 7.14
N THR A 281 -25.99 -3.10 8.04
CA THR A 281 -25.40 -2.11 8.95
C THR A 281 -24.38 -1.28 8.18
N GLU A 282 -24.61 0.01 8.10
CA GLU A 282 -23.63 0.98 7.59
C GLU A 282 -22.50 1.16 8.62
N LEU A 283 -21.26 0.89 8.20
CA LEU A 283 -20.17 0.70 9.16
C LEU A 283 -19.59 2.01 9.72
N TRP A 284 -19.66 3.11 8.96
CA TRP A 284 -19.16 4.41 9.44
C TRP A 284 -20.08 5.04 10.49
N GLN A 285 -21.38 4.91 10.29
CA GLN A 285 -22.42 5.49 11.18
C GLN A 285 -23.00 4.47 12.16
N GLN A 286 -22.67 3.18 11.99
CA GLN A 286 -23.13 2.06 12.84
C GLN A 286 -24.66 1.99 12.97
N LYS A 287 -25.37 2.16 11.84
CA LYS A 287 -26.84 2.12 11.79
C LYS A 287 -27.32 1.25 10.64
N GLU A 288 -28.55 0.70 10.77
CA GLU A 288 -29.20 0.03 9.65
C GLU A 288 -29.49 1.00 8.51
N GLN A 289 -29.16 0.57 7.30
CA GLN A 289 -29.35 1.35 6.09
C GLN A 289 -29.93 0.48 4.97
N THR A 290 -31.03 0.93 4.36
CA THR A 290 -31.59 0.35 3.13
C THR A 290 -30.81 0.88 1.93
N ILE A 291 -30.52 0.02 0.95
CA ILE A 291 -29.75 0.38 -0.24
C ILE A 291 -30.58 1.20 -1.21
N ALA A 292 -31.82 0.74 -1.47
CA ALA A 292 -32.74 1.47 -2.35
C ALA A 292 -33.01 2.85 -1.76
N ASP A 293 -32.89 3.86 -2.59
CA ASP A 293 -33.12 5.26 -2.24
C ASP A 293 -32.11 5.85 -1.20
N ALA A 294 -31.01 5.15 -0.90
CA ALA A 294 -29.92 5.72 -0.11
C ALA A 294 -29.19 6.81 -0.91
N GLU A 295 -28.98 7.95 -0.28
CA GLU A 295 -28.20 9.05 -0.83
C GLU A 295 -26.72 8.85 -0.51
N VAL A 296 -25.87 8.95 -1.53
CA VAL A 296 -24.41 8.86 -1.39
C VAL A 296 -23.81 10.18 -1.89
N PRO A 297 -23.03 10.88 -1.06
CA PRO A 297 -22.40 12.14 -1.45
C PRO A 297 -21.53 12.01 -2.69
N THR A 298 -21.23 13.14 -3.33
CA THR A 298 -20.17 13.20 -4.35
C THR A 298 -18.87 12.65 -3.78
N HIS A 299 -18.18 11.80 -4.53
CA HIS A 299 -16.96 11.10 -4.10
C HIS A 299 -17.09 10.40 -2.73
N GLY A 300 -18.30 9.95 -2.43
CA GLY A 300 -18.63 9.30 -1.17
C GLY A 300 -18.81 7.79 -1.29
N VAL A 301 -19.16 7.16 -0.17
CA VAL A 301 -19.33 5.71 -0.08
C VAL A 301 -20.46 5.35 0.87
N LEU A 302 -21.18 4.28 0.53
CA LEU A 302 -22.03 3.53 1.46
C LEU A 302 -21.36 2.17 1.72
N LEU A 303 -20.86 1.97 2.94
CA LEU A 303 -20.14 0.76 3.32
C LEU A 303 -21.02 -0.11 4.23
N LEU A 304 -21.52 -1.21 3.68
CA LEU A 304 -22.53 -2.06 4.31
C LEU A 304 -21.96 -3.43 4.73
N LYS A 305 -22.42 -3.91 5.87
CA LYS A 305 -22.24 -5.27 6.37
C LYS A 305 -23.59 -5.96 6.46
N SER A 306 -23.71 -7.18 5.94
CA SER A 306 -24.88 -8.04 6.10
C SER A 306 -24.43 -9.44 6.53
N PRO A 307 -25.15 -10.12 7.45
CA PRO A 307 -24.84 -11.50 7.80
C PRO A 307 -24.89 -12.41 6.55
N LEU A 308 -24.03 -13.41 6.50
CA LEU A 308 -24.16 -14.50 5.53
C LEU A 308 -25.45 -15.28 5.84
N GLN A 309 -26.28 -15.51 4.82
CA GLN A 309 -27.49 -16.34 4.92
C GLN A 309 -27.16 -17.82 4.80
#